data_e0ab52228262c2b174403ccc3b4961db
#
_entry.id   e0ab52228262c2b174403ccc3b4961db
#
_cell.length_a   1.000
_cell.length_b   1.000
_cell.length_c   1.000
_cell.angle_alpha   90.00
_cell.angle_beta   90.00
_cell.angle_gamma   90.00
#
_symmetry.space_group_name_H-M   'P 1'
#
loop_
_entity.id
_entity.type
_entity.pdbx_description
1 polymer ?
#
loop_
_entity_poly.entity_id
_entity_poly.type
_entity_poly.pdbx_seq_one_letter_code
_entity_poly.pdbx_strand_id
1 'polypeptide(L)'
;MNTATAMAMELHANPPEDARQAAMALARKLQEQEGRNYIGVRVIRDPAPRFAFQFQTDAVATLARYTDDPRFAAIDGGRPAAELQPLADEWNARFAPHRLGVGNVYEFDGVVRFDLQVDEATFRSIARAEGWRLPAQIELVFTPPPNADALDPALAALVHLVPRHDRVPAVTTLALHSGRVILRDGCFRLAAQEGGGEEALVIFDRDIALVRDDAGYLALQAPDTDQPLPRIGERMTWAGPRGVDERDAGVQALRSACGEGTIVSVGTPSSAHHSRVRPWVIDNLAHDRGMTRKQAWDALKRCWALIDDAGPDARFSRSESEHCGVPPEYL
;
A
#
# COMPACT_ATOMS: atom_id res chain seq x y z
N MET A 1 -23.30 26.32 7.30
CA MET A 1 -22.14 25.53 6.85
C MET A 1 -20.97 25.89 7.75
N ASN A 2 -20.39 24.91 8.39
CA ASN A 2 -19.33 25.14 9.39
C ASN A 2 -18.00 25.36 8.64
N THR A 3 -17.25 26.42 8.95
CA THR A 3 -15.98 26.79 8.31
C THR A 3 -14.95 25.64 8.29
N ALA A 4 -14.97 24.77 9.31
CA ALA A 4 -14.12 23.59 9.38
C ALA A 4 -14.44 22.52 8.31
N THR A 5 -15.72 22.39 7.92
CA THR A 5 -16.15 21.44 6.89
C THR A 5 -15.77 21.93 5.49
N ALA A 6 -15.85 23.26 5.26
CA ALA A 6 -15.39 23.86 4.01
C ALA A 6 -13.87 23.72 3.83
N MET A 7 -13.08 23.93 4.89
CA MET A 7 -11.63 23.71 4.84
C MET A 7 -11.24 22.25 4.58
N ALA A 8 -11.96 21.28 5.16
CA ALA A 8 -11.67 19.86 4.91
C ALA A 8 -11.99 19.44 3.46
N MET A 9 -12.99 20.04 2.83
CA MET A 9 -13.29 19.82 1.41
C MET A 9 -12.24 20.43 0.47
N GLU A 10 -11.70 21.61 0.80
CA GLU A 10 -10.62 22.24 0.01
C GLU A 10 -9.31 21.44 0.05
N LEU A 11 -9.00 20.78 1.15
CA LEU A 11 -7.79 19.95 1.31
C LEU A 11 -7.75 18.73 0.37
N HIS A 12 -8.89 18.24 -0.10
CA HIS A 12 -9.00 17.10 -1.02
C HIS A 12 -9.31 17.51 -2.47
N ALA A 13 -9.58 18.79 -2.73
CA ALA A 13 -9.80 19.26 -4.08
C ALA A 13 -8.54 19.09 -4.94
N ASN A 14 -8.73 18.61 -6.17
CA ASN A 14 -7.65 18.65 -7.16
C ASN A 14 -7.51 20.06 -7.72
N PRO A 15 -6.29 20.48 -8.08
CA PRO A 15 -6.13 21.73 -8.82
C PRO A 15 -6.99 21.73 -10.10
N PRO A 16 -7.49 22.89 -10.54
CA PRO A 16 -8.25 23.01 -11.76
C PRO A 16 -7.53 22.42 -12.97
N GLU A 17 -8.26 21.87 -13.94
CA GLU A 17 -7.69 21.18 -15.09
C GLU A 17 -6.79 22.07 -15.94
N ASP A 18 -7.17 23.35 -16.13
CA ASP A 18 -6.36 24.34 -16.84
C ASP A 18 -5.02 24.62 -16.13
N ALA A 19 -5.04 24.68 -14.79
CA ALA A 19 -3.81 24.80 -13.99
C ALA A 19 -2.93 23.57 -14.13
N ARG A 20 -3.52 22.37 -14.18
CA ARG A 20 -2.80 21.13 -14.40
C ARG A 20 -2.11 21.10 -15.76
N GLN A 21 -2.82 21.49 -16.82
CA GLN A 21 -2.27 21.54 -18.17
C GLN A 21 -1.13 22.58 -18.26
N ALA A 22 -1.32 23.76 -17.68
CA ALA A 22 -0.29 24.79 -17.62
C ALA A 22 0.94 24.32 -16.82
N ALA A 23 0.75 23.64 -15.68
CA ALA A 23 1.84 23.10 -14.88
C ALA A 23 2.65 22.03 -15.64
N MET A 24 1.97 21.14 -16.35
CA MET A 24 2.66 20.09 -17.14
C MET A 24 3.42 20.67 -18.35
N ALA A 25 2.91 21.73 -18.98
CA ALA A 25 3.61 22.42 -20.05
C ALA A 25 4.87 23.13 -19.51
N LEU A 26 4.74 23.81 -18.37
CA LEU A 26 5.85 24.48 -17.71
C LEU A 26 6.90 23.47 -17.22
N ALA A 27 6.49 22.34 -16.63
CA ALA A 27 7.40 21.29 -16.17
C ALA A 27 8.29 20.77 -17.30
N ARG A 28 7.73 20.53 -18.49
CA ARG A 28 8.52 20.14 -19.67
C ARG A 28 9.56 21.18 -20.04
N LYS A 29 9.17 22.47 -20.08
CA LYS A 29 10.08 23.57 -20.40
C LYS A 29 11.22 23.70 -19.38
N LEU A 30 10.89 23.54 -18.08
CA LEU A 30 11.88 23.58 -17.00
C LEU A 30 12.85 22.38 -17.09
N GLN A 31 12.34 21.18 -17.40
CA GLN A 31 13.18 19.99 -17.59
C GLN A 31 14.23 20.21 -18.71
N GLU A 32 13.84 20.87 -19.78
CA GLU A 32 14.73 21.15 -20.91
C GLU A 32 15.75 22.28 -20.62
N GLN A 33 15.33 23.31 -19.89
CA GLN A 33 16.11 24.55 -19.76
C GLN A 33 16.92 24.67 -18.46
N GLU A 34 16.41 24.12 -17.37
CA GLU A 34 17.07 24.18 -16.05
C GLU A 34 17.89 22.90 -15.74
N GLY A 35 17.70 21.85 -16.52
CA GLY A 35 18.52 20.65 -16.44
C GLY A 35 18.53 20.06 -15.02
N ARG A 36 19.71 19.97 -14.40
CA ARG A 36 19.88 19.37 -13.08
C ARG A 36 19.30 20.21 -11.94
N ASN A 37 19.11 21.51 -12.12
CA ASN A 37 18.56 22.35 -11.07
C ASN A 37 17.06 22.07 -10.86
N TYR A 38 16.32 21.64 -11.90
CA TYR A 38 14.92 21.29 -11.78
C TYR A 38 14.75 19.86 -11.31
N ILE A 39 14.07 19.67 -10.17
CA ILE A 39 13.80 18.35 -9.57
C ILE A 39 12.47 17.79 -10.09
N GLY A 40 11.43 18.60 -10.13
CA GLY A 40 10.12 18.15 -10.55
C GLY A 40 8.98 19.05 -10.10
N VAL A 41 7.77 18.59 -10.34
CA VAL A 41 6.53 19.27 -9.90
C VAL A 41 5.67 18.33 -9.09
N ARG A 42 5.08 18.82 -8.00
CA ARG A 42 4.15 18.08 -7.16
C ARG A 42 2.96 18.95 -6.76
N VAL A 43 1.85 18.31 -6.38
CA VAL A 43 0.70 19.01 -5.84
C VAL A 43 0.87 19.14 -4.33
N ILE A 44 0.83 20.38 -3.83
CA ILE A 44 0.68 20.65 -2.40
C ILE A 44 -0.76 21.08 -2.13
N ARG A 45 -1.30 20.68 -0.98
CA ARG A 45 -2.74 20.85 -0.67
C ARG A 45 -3.01 21.79 0.49
N ASP A 46 -1.98 22.20 1.19
CA ASP A 46 -2.10 23.11 2.34
C ASP A 46 -1.42 24.46 2.00
N PRO A 47 -2.05 25.60 2.21
CA PRO A 47 -3.44 25.80 2.66
C PRO A 47 -4.49 25.61 1.55
N ALA A 48 -4.10 25.55 0.29
CA ALA A 48 -4.94 25.32 -0.88
C ALA A 48 -4.21 24.51 -1.95
N PRO A 49 -4.93 23.74 -2.79
CA PRO A 49 -4.31 22.95 -3.84
C PRO A 49 -3.58 23.83 -4.85
N ARG A 50 -2.27 23.63 -5.01
CA ARG A 50 -1.41 24.33 -5.98
C ARG A 50 -0.29 23.43 -6.44
N PHE A 51 0.29 23.76 -7.58
CA PHE A 51 1.50 23.08 -8.08
C PHE A 51 2.75 23.71 -7.48
N ALA A 52 3.62 22.89 -6.91
CA ALA A 52 4.92 23.30 -6.42
C ALA A 52 6.03 22.76 -7.33
N PHE A 53 6.78 23.67 -7.92
CA PHE A 53 7.94 23.37 -8.73
C PHE A 53 9.17 23.38 -7.82
N GLN A 54 9.87 22.28 -7.78
CA GLN A 54 11.04 22.12 -6.91
C GLN A 54 12.33 22.21 -7.68
N PHE A 55 13.27 22.94 -7.11
CA PHE A 55 14.61 23.15 -7.65
C PHE A 55 15.65 22.86 -6.57
N GLN A 56 16.86 22.52 -6.96
CA GLN A 56 17.94 22.34 -5.98
C GLN A 56 18.22 23.62 -5.22
N THR A 57 18.29 24.74 -5.94
CA THR A 57 18.57 26.08 -5.40
C THR A 57 17.86 27.17 -6.19
N ASP A 58 17.71 28.35 -5.56
CA ASP A 58 17.20 29.57 -6.20
C ASP A 58 15.79 29.38 -6.84
N ALA A 59 14.94 28.58 -6.24
CA ALA A 59 13.64 28.19 -6.78
C ALA A 59 12.77 29.39 -7.16
N VAL A 60 12.65 30.37 -6.26
CA VAL A 60 11.81 31.56 -6.47
C VAL A 60 12.30 32.39 -7.66
N ALA A 61 13.59 32.69 -7.70
CA ALA A 61 14.18 33.47 -8.78
C ALA A 61 14.14 32.70 -10.11
N THR A 62 14.31 31.38 -10.07
CA THR A 62 14.24 30.54 -11.25
C THR A 62 12.82 30.46 -11.80
N LEU A 63 11.82 30.14 -10.97
CA LEU A 63 10.42 30.03 -11.41
C LEU A 63 9.89 31.35 -11.98
N ALA A 64 10.24 32.48 -11.35
CA ALA A 64 9.83 33.82 -11.78
C ALA A 64 10.26 34.20 -13.20
N ARG A 65 11.30 33.56 -13.76
CA ARG A 65 11.72 33.74 -15.16
C ARG A 65 10.76 33.12 -16.17
N TYR A 66 9.89 32.22 -15.70
CA TYR A 66 9.02 31.40 -16.55
C TYR A 66 7.53 31.68 -16.39
N THR A 67 7.12 32.14 -15.21
CA THR A 67 5.71 32.37 -14.90
C THR A 67 5.55 33.30 -13.71
N ASP A 68 4.45 34.05 -13.71
CA ASP A 68 3.93 34.84 -12.60
C ASP A 68 2.58 34.29 -12.07
N ASP A 69 2.18 33.08 -12.50
CA ASP A 69 0.92 32.45 -12.10
C ASP A 69 0.92 32.13 -10.60
N PRO A 70 0.01 32.75 -9.80
CA PRO A 70 -0.03 32.58 -8.35
C PRO A 70 -0.43 31.17 -7.91
N ARG A 71 -0.93 30.33 -8.82
CA ARG A 71 -1.26 28.92 -8.54
C ARG A 71 -0.01 28.03 -8.47
N PHE A 72 1.14 28.59 -8.85
CA PHE A 72 2.43 27.88 -8.86
C PHE A 72 3.30 28.38 -7.71
N ALA A 73 3.92 27.45 -7.01
CA ALA A 73 4.83 27.74 -5.92
C ALA A 73 6.23 27.24 -6.29
N ALA A 74 7.26 27.90 -5.76
CA ALA A 74 8.64 27.49 -5.88
C ALA A 74 9.14 26.93 -4.55
N ILE A 75 9.87 25.82 -4.58
CA ILE A 75 10.44 25.16 -3.40
C ILE A 75 11.90 24.84 -3.67
N ASP A 76 12.78 25.27 -2.75
CA ASP A 76 14.18 24.86 -2.76
C ASP A 76 14.38 23.49 -2.11
N GLY A 77 15.40 22.76 -2.59
CA GLY A 77 15.82 21.47 -2.03
C GLY A 77 15.57 20.30 -2.96
N GLY A 78 15.83 19.11 -2.44
CA GLY A 78 15.82 17.87 -3.23
C GLY A 78 17.14 17.64 -3.97
N ARG A 79 17.18 16.50 -4.69
CA ARG A 79 18.32 16.11 -5.56
C ARG A 79 17.80 15.32 -6.75
N PRO A 80 18.36 15.49 -7.94
CA PRO A 80 17.98 14.71 -9.12
C PRO A 80 18.21 13.21 -8.90
N ALA A 81 17.34 12.38 -9.48
CA ALA A 81 17.51 10.91 -9.46
C ALA A 81 18.90 10.49 -9.98
N ALA A 82 19.40 11.16 -11.00
CA ALA A 82 20.73 10.87 -11.57
C ALA A 82 21.90 11.02 -10.57
N GLU A 83 21.73 11.81 -9.51
CA GLU A 83 22.72 11.96 -8.44
C GLU A 83 22.52 10.94 -7.32
N LEU A 84 21.27 10.54 -7.07
CA LEU A 84 20.91 9.61 -6.00
C LEU A 84 20.98 8.13 -6.44
N GLN A 85 20.73 7.85 -7.72
CA GLN A 85 20.69 6.46 -8.23
C GLN A 85 22.00 5.70 -8.02
N PRO A 86 23.21 6.28 -8.31
CA PRO A 86 24.46 5.58 -8.02
C PRO A 86 24.62 5.21 -6.54
N LEU A 87 24.13 6.07 -5.64
CA LEU A 87 24.16 5.83 -4.21
C LEU A 87 23.18 4.70 -3.83
N ALA A 88 21.99 4.71 -4.43
CA ALA A 88 21.01 3.63 -4.24
C ALA A 88 21.58 2.28 -4.71
N ASP A 89 22.20 2.25 -5.88
CA ASP A 89 22.78 1.03 -6.46
C ASP A 89 23.93 0.50 -5.60
N GLU A 90 24.81 1.37 -5.12
CA GLU A 90 25.91 1.00 -4.23
C GLU A 90 25.40 0.36 -2.95
N TRP A 91 24.44 1.00 -2.29
CA TRP A 91 23.93 0.52 -1.01
C TRP A 91 22.99 -0.68 -1.15
N ASN A 92 22.27 -0.79 -2.25
CA ASN A 92 21.55 -2.01 -2.61
C ASN A 92 22.51 -3.21 -2.71
N ALA A 93 23.66 -3.03 -3.37
CA ALA A 93 24.67 -4.08 -3.48
C ALA A 93 25.26 -4.47 -2.10
N ARG A 94 25.48 -3.49 -1.21
CA ARG A 94 25.97 -3.75 0.15
C ARG A 94 24.93 -4.44 1.04
N PHE A 95 23.65 -4.09 0.91
CA PHE A 95 22.57 -4.65 1.73
C PHE A 95 22.11 -6.02 1.26
N ALA A 96 22.26 -6.34 -0.02
CA ALA A 96 21.81 -7.58 -0.62
C ALA A 96 22.33 -8.86 0.08
N PRO A 97 23.64 -9.01 0.43
CA PRO A 97 24.12 -10.21 1.13
C PRO A 97 23.46 -10.40 2.50
N HIS A 98 23.13 -9.31 3.17
CA HIS A 98 22.49 -9.29 4.49
C HIS A 98 20.98 -9.29 4.42
N ARG A 99 20.42 -9.17 3.20
CA ARG A 99 18.99 -9.19 2.94
C ARG A 99 18.22 -8.12 3.71
N LEU A 100 18.79 -6.93 3.82
CA LEU A 100 18.25 -5.85 4.65
C LEU A 100 17.09 -5.11 4.01
N GLY A 101 16.96 -5.13 2.70
CA GLY A 101 15.92 -4.40 1.96
C GLY A 101 16.48 -3.75 0.70
N VAL A 102 15.64 -2.99 0.00
CA VAL A 102 16.00 -2.25 -1.22
C VAL A 102 15.69 -0.78 -1.03
N GLY A 103 16.61 0.07 -1.47
CA GLY A 103 16.46 1.51 -1.41
C GLY A 103 15.69 2.07 -2.59
N ASN A 104 14.85 3.04 -2.31
CA ASN A 104 14.14 3.86 -3.28
C ASN A 104 14.65 5.28 -3.27
N VAL A 105 14.74 5.88 -4.46
CA VAL A 105 15.15 7.28 -4.61
C VAL A 105 13.96 8.19 -4.37
N TYR A 106 14.14 9.16 -3.47
CA TYR A 106 13.16 10.21 -3.16
C TYR A 106 13.76 11.57 -3.55
N GLU A 107 13.61 11.95 -4.81
CA GLU A 107 14.20 13.14 -5.39
C GLU A 107 13.79 14.42 -4.67
N PHE A 108 12.50 14.54 -4.31
CA PHE A 108 11.97 15.70 -3.60
C PHE A 108 12.54 15.88 -2.20
N ASP A 109 12.86 14.77 -1.53
CA ASP A 109 13.48 14.79 -0.20
C ASP A 109 15.01 14.82 -0.29
N GLY A 110 15.57 14.53 -1.46
CA GLY A 110 17.01 14.50 -1.71
C GLY A 110 17.73 13.32 -1.06
N VAL A 111 17.03 12.21 -0.85
CA VAL A 111 17.52 11.03 -0.14
C VAL A 111 17.26 9.73 -0.87
N VAL A 112 18.01 8.71 -0.50
CA VAL A 112 17.70 7.30 -0.77
C VAL A 112 17.19 6.70 0.53
N ARG A 113 15.94 6.25 0.53
CA ARG A 113 15.30 5.64 1.71
C ARG A 113 15.30 4.14 1.57
N PHE A 114 15.75 3.46 2.60
CA PHE A 114 15.73 2.01 2.73
C PHE A 114 14.73 1.59 3.80
N ASP A 115 13.75 0.81 3.41
CA ASP A 115 12.84 0.16 4.35
C ASP A 115 13.47 -1.17 4.79
N LEU A 116 14.07 -1.15 5.99
CA LEU A 116 14.80 -2.29 6.54
C LEU A 116 13.89 -3.19 7.35
N GLN A 117 13.95 -4.48 7.07
CA GLN A 117 13.12 -5.50 7.72
C GLN A 117 13.79 -6.13 8.95
N VAL A 118 14.60 -5.35 9.61
CA VAL A 118 15.28 -5.70 10.85
C VAL A 118 15.10 -4.56 11.84
N ASP A 119 15.24 -4.86 13.11
CA ASP A 119 15.32 -3.83 14.14
C ASP A 119 16.64 -3.06 14.02
N GLU A 120 16.64 -1.87 14.59
CA GLU A 120 17.79 -0.98 14.55
C GLU A 120 19.04 -1.57 15.21
N ALA A 121 18.89 -2.37 16.27
CA ALA A 121 20.02 -2.99 16.99
C ALA A 121 20.70 -4.05 16.12
N THR A 122 19.93 -4.87 15.45
CA THR A 122 20.41 -5.85 14.46
C THR A 122 21.15 -5.16 13.32
N PHE A 123 20.55 -4.12 12.72
CA PHE A 123 21.21 -3.35 11.68
C PHE A 123 22.54 -2.75 12.16
N ARG A 124 22.54 -2.10 13.33
CA ARG A 124 23.77 -1.51 13.91
C ARG A 124 24.87 -2.55 14.14
N SER A 125 24.50 -3.78 14.50
CA SER A 125 25.46 -4.87 14.64
C SER A 125 26.10 -5.23 13.31
N ILE A 126 25.31 -5.39 12.25
CA ILE A 126 25.79 -5.68 10.90
C ILE A 126 26.65 -4.52 10.39
N ALA A 127 26.16 -3.28 10.47
CA ALA A 127 26.88 -2.10 10.00
C ALA A 127 28.25 -1.94 10.68
N ARG A 128 28.34 -2.29 11.97
CA ARG A 128 29.61 -2.28 12.72
C ARG A 128 30.55 -3.39 12.24
N ALA A 129 30.05 -4.58 12.03
CA ALA A 129 30.84 -5.72 11.55
C ALA A 129 31.40 -5.44 10.13
N GLU A 130 30.63 -4.80 9.27
CA GLU A 130 30.99 -4.45 7.90
C GLU A 130 31.77 -3.12 7.80
N GLY A 131 31.90 -2.38 8.90
CA GLY A 131 32.57 -1.08 8.91
C GLY A 131 31.84 0.01 8.12
N TRP A 132 30.52 -0.10 7.97
CA TRP A 132 29.74 0.85 7.18
C TRP A 132 29.62 2.22 7.86
N ARG A 133 29.73 3.26 7.03
CA ARG A 133 29.42 4.64 7.39
C ARG A 133 28.39 5.14 6.41
N LEU A 134 27.19 5.42 6.91
CA LEU A 134 26.08 5.87 6.09
C LEU A 134 26.31 7.33 5.65
N PRO A 135 26.21 7.62 4.35
CA PRO A 135 26.13 9.01 3.87
C PRO A 135 24.87 9.71 4.41
N ALA A 136 24.93 11.02 4.51
CA ALA A 136 23.79 11.84 5.00
C ALA A 136 22.53 11.71 4.11
N GLN A 137 22.71 11.30 2.85
CA GLN A 137 21.59 11.08 1.92
C GLN A 137 20.91 9.74 2.08
N ILE A 138 21.39 8.84 2.93
CA ILE A 138 20.74 7.57 3.24
C ILE A 138 19.83 7.75 4.44
N GLU A 139 18.56 7.50 4.22
CA GLU A 139 17.54 7.42 5.26
C GLU A 139 17.16 5.98 5.50
N LEU A 140 17.12 5.54 6.75
CA LEU A 140 16.72 4.20 7.13
C LEU A 140 15.40 4.24 7.88
N VAL A 141 14.46 3.44 7.42
CA VAL A 141 13.20 3.16 8.11
C VAL A 141 13.25 1.72 8.60
N PHE A 142 13.16 1.52 9.90
CA PHE A 142 13.18 0.19 10.49
C PHE A 142 11.75 -0.32 10.66
N THR A 143 11.44 -1.37 9.93
CA THR A 143 10.18 -2.11 10.08
C THR A 143 10.55 -3.50 10.59
N PRO A 144 10.69 -3.67 11.92
CA PRO A 144 11.00 -4.98 12.47
C PRO A 144 9.90 -5.96 12.04
N PRO A 145 10.28 -7.25 11.86
CA PRO A 145 9.27 -8.27 11.63
C PRO A 145 8.20 -8.14 12.70
N PRO A 146 6.92 -8.17 12.34
CA PRO A 146 5.91 -8.35 13.35
C PRO A 146 6.33 -9.56 14.17
N ASN A 147 6.29 -9.43 15.49
CA ASN A 147 6.37 -10.61 16.34
C ASN A 147 5.39 -11.60 15.74
N ALA A 148 5.85 -12.81 15.45
CA ALA A 148 4.95 -13.90 15.13
C ALA A 148 4.14 -14.14 16.40
N ASP A 149 3.14 -13.26 16.61
CA ASP A 149 2.25 -13.34 17.76
C ASP A 149 1.74 -14.77 17.78
N ALA A 150 1.86 -15.37 18.93
CA ALA A 150 1.38 -16.73 19.14
C ALA A 150 -0.06 -16.76 18.62
N LEU A 151 -0.29 -17.55 17.58
CA LEU A 151 -1.62 -17.72 17.00
C LEU A 151 -2.58 -18.05 18.14
N ASP A 152 -3.72 -17.34 18.20
CA ASP A 152 -4.76 -17.65 19.18
C ASP A 152 -4.94 -19.17 19.24
N PRO A 153 -4.91 -19.80 20.42
CA PRO A 153 -5.04 -21.27 20.54
C PRO A 153 -6.27 -21.83 19.83
N ALA A 154 -7.37 -21.08 19.77
CA ALA A 154 -8.56 -21.47 19.03
C ALA A 154 -8.34 -21.44 17.51
N LEU A 155 -7.46 -20.57 17.00
CA LEU A 155 -7.08 -20.54 15.60
C LEU A 155 -6.01 -21.60 15.30
N ALA A 156 -5.07 -21.82 16.23
CA ALA A 156 -4.03 -22.84 16.09
C ALA A 156 -4.63 -24.26 15.92
N ALA A 157 -5.81 -24.52 16.46
CA ALA A 157 -6.50 -25.78 16.26
C ALA A 157 -7.08 -25.99 14.85
N LEU A 158 -7.20 -24.92 14.05
CA LEU A 158 -7.82 -24.94 12.72
C LEU A 158 -6.81 -25.00 11.59
N VAL A 159 -5.58 -24.59 11.81
CA VAL A 159 -4.54 -24.45 10.78
C VAL A 159 -3.26 -25.17 11.19
N HIS A 160 -2.54 -25.75 10.23
CA HIS A 160 -1.21 -26.31 10.51
C HIS A 160 -0.20 -25.21 10.74
N LEU A 161 -0.27 -24.13 9.98
CA LEU A 161 0.50 -22.91 10.12
C LEU A 161 -0.21 -21.76 9.40
N VAL A 162 0.16 -20.53 9.73
CA VAL A 162 -0.10 -19.36 8.87
C VAL A 162 1.15 -19.14 8.01
N PRO A 163 1.13 -19.56 6.73
CA PRO A 163 2.32 -19.52 5.89
C PRO A 163 2.64 -18.07 5.50
N ARG A 164 3.79 -17.60 5.89
CA ARG A 164 4.25 -16.24 5.62
C ARG A 164 5.65 -16.26 5.03
N HIS A 165 5.90 -15.36 4.09
CA HIS A 165 7.26 -15.11 3.65
C HIS A 165 8.16 -14.74 4.84
N ASP A 166 9.40 -15.23 4.86
CA ASP A 166 10.39 -14.81 5.84
C ASP A 166 10.86 -13.36 5.59
N ARG A 167 10.52 -12.78 4.43
CA ARG A 167 10.90 -11.43 3.97
C ARG A 167 9.79 -10.75 3.18
N VAL A 168 9.84 -9.43 3.17
CA VAL A 168 9.10 -8.64 2.18
C VAL A 168 9.88 -8.67 0.86
N PRO A 169 9.27 -9.02 -0.27
CA PRO A 169 9.96 -9.02 -1.55
C PRO A 169 10.42 -7.61 -1.93
N ALA A 170 11.62 -7.54 -2.48
CA ALA A 170 12.24 -6.28 -2.93
C ALA A 170 11.45 -5.58 -4.05
N VAL A 171 10.63 -6.31 -4.79
CA VAL A 171 9.84 -5.80 -5.91
C VAL A 171 8.41 -6.31 -5.79
N THR A 172 7.46 -5.39 -5.73
CA THR A 172 6.04 -5.70 -5.85
C THR A 172 5.58 -5.28 -7.24
N THR A 173 5.08 -6.22 -8.04
CA THR A 173 4.44 -5.86 -9.29
C THR A 173 3.09 -5.19 -9.01
N LEU A 174 2.76 -4.14 -9.77
CA LEU A 174 1.50 -3.42 -9.62
C LEU A 174 0.30 -4.15 -10.27
N ALA A 175 0.49 -5.39 -10.73
CA ALA A 175 -0.60 -6.18 -11.27
C ALA A 175 -1.57 -6.58 -10.15
N LEU A 176 -2.85 -6.34 -10.36
CA LEU A 176 -3.90 -6.74 -9.45
C LEU A 176 -4.32 -8.17 -9.78
N HIS A 177 -4.20 -9.04 -8.81
CA HIS A 177 -4.71 -10.42 -8.87
C HIS A 177 -5.98 -10.55 -8.04
N SER A 178 -6.78 -11.54 -8.38
CA SER A 178 -7.97 -11.87 -7.61
C SER A 178 -8.16 -13.38 -7.53
N GLY A 179 -8.72 -13.84 -6.41
CA GLY A 179 -9.01 -15.24 -6.19
C GLY A 179 -9.73 -15.44 -4.88
N ARG A 180 -9.98 -16.69 -4.55
CA ARG A 180 -10.61 -17.10 -3.29
C ARG A 180 -9.62 -17.93 -2.49
N VAL A 181 -9.15 -17.39 -1.37
CA VAL A 181 -8.34 -18.16 -0.43
C VAL A 181 -9.25 -18.98 0.45
N ILE A 182 -9.07 -20.29 0.45
CA ILE A 182 -9.83 -21.26 1.24
C ILE A 182 -8.92 -21.96 2.25
N LEU A 183 -9.50 -22.48 3.30
CA LEU A 183 -8.83 -23.36 4.25
C LEU A 183 -9.33 -24.79 4.01
N ARG A 184 -8.40 -25.71 3.69
CA ARG A 184 -8.69 -27.12 3.49
C ARG A 184 -7.61 -27.97 4.18
N ASP A 185 -8.05 -28.89 5.03
CA ASP A 185 -7.16 -29.77 5.80
C ASP A 185 -6.05 -29.00 6.54
N GLY A 186 -6.42 -27.89 7.17
CA GLY A 186 -5.50 -27.02 7.91
C GLY A 186 -4.53 -26.18 7.06
N CYS A 187 -4.65 -26.23 5.73
CA CYS A 187 -3.78 -25.53 4.79
C CYS A 187 -4.53 -24.48 3.97
N PHE A 188 -3.92 -23.31 3.80
CA PHE A 188 -4.45 -22.25 2.95
C PHE A 188 -4.20 -22.56 1.48
N ARG A 189 -5.24 -22.48 0.67
CA ARG A 189 -5.19 -22.75 -0.77
C ARG A 189 -5.90 -21.66 -1.55
N LEU A 190 -5.41 -21.38 -2.72
CA LEU A 190 -6.14 -20.61 -3.73
C LEU A 190 -7.09 -21.60 -4.43
N ALA A 191 -8.38 -21.36 -4.33
CA ALA A 191 -9.37 -22.21 -5.00
C ALA A 191 -9.17 -22.22 -6.51
N ALA A 192 -9.42 -23.34 -7.15
CA ALA A 192 -9.40 -23.44 -8.59
C ALA A 192 -10.39 -22.41 -9.20
N GLN A 193 -10.02 -21.82 -10.33
CA GLN A 193 -10.90 -20.90 -11.05
C GLN A 193 -12.07 -21.68 -11.65
N GLU A 194 -13.21 -21.01 -11.82
CA GLU A 194 -14.36 -21.56 -12.55
C GLU A 194 -13.92 -21.96 -13.97
N GLY A 195 -14.05 -23.25 -14.28
CA GLY A 195 -13.60 -23.80 -15.58
C GLY A 195 -12.44 -24.79 -15.49
N GLY A 196 -11.89 -25.03 -14.33
CA GLY A 196 -10.87 -26.03 -14.07
C GLY A 196 -9.50 -25.42 -13.74
N GLY A 197 -8.68 -26.18 -13.09
CA GLY A 197 -7.34 -25.83 -12.61
C GLY A 197 -7.05 -26.56 -11.31
N GLU A 198 -5.79 -26.69 -10.98
CA GLU A 198 -5.37 -27.22 -9.69
C GLU A 198 -5.40 -26.13 -8.62
N GLU A 199 -5.76 -26.50 -7.41
CA GLU A 199 -5.61 -25.64 -6.25
C GLU A 199 -4.14 -25.40 -5.98
N ALA A 200 -3.78 -24.15 -5.70
CA ALA A 200 -2.40 -23.80 -5.33
C ALA A 200 -2.31 -23.56 -3.82
N LEU A 201 -1.21 -23.93 -3.20
CA LEU A 201 -0.88 -23.52 -1.83
C LEU A 201 -0.69 -22.00 -1.80
N VAL A 202 -1.05 -21.38 -0.70
CA VAL A 202 -0.93 -19.93 -0.51
C VAL A 202 0.15 -19.63 0.49
N ILE A 203 1.00 -18.67 0.17
CA ILE A 203 1.90 -18.01 1.12
C ILE A 203 1.56 -16.53 1.17
N PHE A 204 1.42 -15.99 2.38
CA PHE A 204 1.07 -14.59 2.61
C PHE A 204 2.31 -13.72 2.75
N ASP A 205 2.11 -12.42 2.64
CA ASP A 205 3.13 -11.47 3.09
C ASP A 205 3.43 -11.69 4.57
N ARG A 206 4.66 -11.34 4.94
CA ARG A 206 5.21 -11.55 6.26
C ARG A 206 4.38 -10.94 7.39
N ASP A 207 3.74 -9.82 7.14
CA ASP A 207 3.02 -8.98 8.09
C ASP A 207 1.52 -9.30 8.17
N ILE A 208 1.04 -10.28 7.38
CA ILE A 208 -0.37 -10.69 7.43
C ILE A 208 -0.63 -11.57 8.65
N ALA A 209 -1.61 -11.18 9.45
CA ALA A 209 -2.09 -11.97 10.59
C ALA A 209 -3.40 -12.71 10.25
N LEU A 210 -3.58 -13.89 10.82
CA LEU A 210 -4.85 -14.59 10.84
C LEU A 210 -5.59 -14.21 12.13
N VAL A 211 -6.79 -13.69 11.98
CA VAL A 211 -7.61 -13.22 13.10
C VAL A 211 -9.06 -13.73 12.98
N ARG A 212 -9.85 -13.55 14.03
CA ARG A 212 -11.31 -13.59 13.93
C ARG A 212 -11.83 -12.17 13.82
N ASP A 213 -12.72 -11.93 12.87
CA ASP A 213 -13.43 -10.66 12.81
C ASP A 213 -14.53 -10.56 13.88
N ASP A 214 -15.16 -9.38 13.98
CA ASP A 214 -16.22 -9.13 14.97
C ASP A 214 -17.44 -10.05 14.79
N ALA A 215 -17.62 -10.66 13.63
CA ALA A 215 -18.68 -11.64 13.35
C ALA A 215 -18.25 -13.10 13.56
N GLY A 216 -16.98 -13.33 13.96
CA GLY A 216 -16.42 -14.63 14.27
C GLY A 216 -15.84 -15.40 13.07
N TYR A 217 -15.78 -14.79 11.88
CA TYR A 217 -15.16 -15.39 10.70
C TYR A 217 -13.64 -15.31 10.76
N LEU A 218 -12.99 -16.30 10.13
CA LEU A 218 -11.53 -16.23 9.88
C LEU A 218 -11.25 -15.16 8.84
N ALA A 219 -10.36 -14.24 9.17
CA ALA A 219 -10.00 -13.13 8.32
C ALA A 219 -8.49 -12.87 8.32
N LEU A 220 -8.01 -12.20 7.28
CA LEU A 220 -6.60 -11.82 7.11
C LEU A 220 -6.44 -10.34 7.44
N GLN A 221 -5.59 -10.02 8.40
CA GLN A 221 -5.30 -8.65 8.81
C GLN A 221 -3.93 -8.23 8.30
N ALA A 222 -3.88 -7.13 7.54
CA ALA A 222 -2.65 -6.42 7.25
C ALA A 222 -2.41 -5.34 8.32
N PRO A 223 -1.15 -4.98 8.63
CA PRO A 223 -0.85 -3.90 9.54
C PRO A 223 -1.36 -2.56 9.00
N ASP A 224 -1.67 -1.65 9.91
CA ASP A 224 -1.99 -0.24 9.63
C ASP A 224 -3.10 0.00 8.59
N THR A 225 -4.04 -0.95 8.47
CA THR A 225 -5.17 -0.80 7.56
C THR A 225 -6.48 -0.63 8.32
N ASP A 226 -7.21 0.45 8.00
CA ASP A 226 -8.60 0.66 8.42
C ASP A 226 -9.60 -0.06 7.50
N GLN A 227 -9.09 -0.80 6.50
CA GLN A 227 -9.94 -1.53 5.56
C GLN A 227 -10.56 -2.75 6.23
N PRO A 228 -11.77 -3.15 5.82
CA PRO A 228 -12.37 -4.40 6.25
C PRO A 228 -11.45 -5.57 5.95
N LEU A 229 -11.39 -6.49 6.91
CA LEU A 229 -10.56 -7.67 6.80
C LEU A 229 -11.16 -8.62 5.75
N PRO A 230 -10.38 -9.08 4.76
CA PRO A 230 -10.84 -10.10 3.82
C PRO A 230 -10.98 -11.44 4.57
N ARG A 231 -12.16 -12.05 4.45
CA ARG A 231 -12.48 -13.33 5.08
C ARG A 231 -11.95 -14.52 4.28
N ILE A 232 -11.53 -15.56 4.97
CA ILE A 232 -11.21 -16.83 4.32
C ILE A 232 -12.49 -17.39 3.69
N GLY A 233 -12.41 -17.78 2.43
CA GLY A 233 -13.56 -18.25 1.64
C GLY A 233 -14.21 -17.17 0.76
N GLU A 234 -13.94 -15.89 0.99
CA GLU A 234 -14.42 -14.83 0.12
C GLU A 234 -13.45 -14.55 -1.05
N ARG A 235 -13.94 -13.85 -2.05
CA ARG A 235 -13.11 -13.37 -3.15
C ARG A 235 -12.27 -12.18 -2.68
N MET A 236 -10.96 -12.27 -2.87
CA MET A 236 -9.98 -11.26 -2.50
C MET A 236 -9.27 -10.72 -3.71
N THR A 237 -8.69 -9.54 -3.56
CA THR A 237 -7.75 -8.94 -4.51
C THR A 237 -6.45 -8.61 -3.80
N TRP A 238 -5.33 -8.75 -4.48
CA TRP A 238 -4.00 -8.40 -3.95
C TRP A 238 -3.05 -7.97 -5.06
N ALA A 239 -2.01 -7.24 -4.70
CA ALA A 239 -0.93 -6.90 -5.62
C ALA A 239 -0.02 -8.13 -5.84
N GLY A 240 0.35 -8.41 -7.08
CA GLY A 240 1.21 -9.55 -7.41
C GLY A 240 1.34 -9.77 -8.92
N PRO A 241 1.84 -10.95 -9.38
CA PRO A 241 2.45 -12.00 -8.56
C PRO A 241 3.80 -11.60 -8.01
N ARG A 242 4.14 -12.14 -6.86
CA ARG A 242 5.51 -12.12 -6.34
C ARG A 242 6.13 -13.48 -6.64
N GLY A 243 7.39 -13.48 -7.02
CA GLY A 243 8.14 -14.71 -7.17
C GLY A 243 8.22 -15.47 -5.84
N VAL A 244 8.04 -16.77 -5.89
CA VAL A 244 8.24 -17.66 -4.75
C VAL A 244 9.69 -18.14 -4.77
N ASP A 245 10.46 -17.84 -3.73
CA ASP A 245 11.83 -18.36 -3.55
C ASP A 245 11.75 -19.65 -2.73
N GLU A 246 12.16 -20.77 -3.32
CA GLU A 246 12.19 -22.06 -2.63
C GLU A 246 13.14 -22.10 -1.41
N ARG A 247 14.03 -21.12 -1.28
CA ARG A 247 14.89 -20.95 -0.11
C ARG A 247 14.28 -20.14 1.02
N ASP A 248 13.08 -19.57 0.80
CA ASP A 248 12.32 -18.86 1.82
C ASP A 248 11.88 -19.85 2.90
N ALA A 249 12.17 -19.54 4.16
CA ALA A 249 11.86 -20.43 5.28
C ALA A 249 10.33 -20.67 5.42
N GLY A 250 9.52 -19.68 5.10
CA GLY A 250 8.05 -19.80 5.07
C GLY A 250 7.59 -20.77 3.99
N VAL A 251 8.21 -20.74 2.79
CA VAL A 251 7.94 -21.70 1.71
C VAL A 251 8.30 -23.13 2.13
N GLN A 252 9.45 -23.31 2.74
CA GLN A 252 9.88 -24.63 3.23
C GLN A 252 8.95 -25.15 4.34
N ALA A 253 8.55 -24.30 5.28
CA ALA A 253 7.60 -24.66 6.32
C ALA A 253 6.22 -25.01 5.73
N LEU A 254 5.75 -24.27 4.72
CA LEU A 254 4.50 -24.53 4.02
C LEU A 254 4.52 -25.91 3.35
N ARG A 255 5.58 -26.25 2.61
CA ARG A 255 5.73 -27.56 1.98
C ARG A 255 5.77 -28.69 3.02
N SER A 256 6.53 -28.48 4.09
CA SER A 256 6.61 -29.47 5.18
C SER A 256 5.26 -29.77 5.81
N ALA A 257 4.41 -28.74 5.99
CA ALA A 257 3.12 -28.89 6.67
C ALA A 257 1.97 -29.29 5.73
N CYS A 258 2.01 -28.84 4.46
CA CYS A 258 0.88 -28.92 3.53
C CYS A 258 1.17 -29.72 2.26
N GLY A 259 2.38 -30.26 2.13
CA GLY A 259 2.82 -31.08 0.99
C GLY A 259 3.29 -30.27 -0.21
N GLU A 260 3.59 -31.00 -1.29
CA GLU A 260 4.06 -30.42 -2.55
C GLU A 260 2.90 -29.81 -3.36
N GLY A 261 3.20 -28.85 -4.24
CA GLY A 261 2.24 -28.23 -5.14
C GLY A 261 2.71 -26.85 -5.59
N THR A 262 1.96 -26.29 -6.51
CA THR A 262 2.14 -24.88 -6.92
C THR A 262 1.89 -23.97 -5.72
N ILE A 263 2.76 -22.97 -5.51
CA ILE A 263 2.61 -21.97 -4.47
C ILE A 263 2.31 -20.62 -5.11
N VAL A 264 1.32 -19.92 -4.58
CA VAL A 264 0.95 -18.55 -4.97
C VAL A 264 1.19 -17.62 -3.80
N SER A 265 1.94 -16.56 -4.06
CA SER A 265 2.10 -15.48 -3.09
C SER A 265 0.89 -14.54 -3.13
N VAL A 266 0.24 -14.42 -1.99
CA VAL A 266 -0.86 -13.48 -1.76
C VAL A 266 -0.31 -12.32 -0.94
N GLY A 267 -0.14 -11.17 -1.59
CA GLY A 267 0.31 -9.93 -0.95
C GLY A 267 -0.71 -9.40 0.06
N THR A 268 -0.67 -8.12 0.33
CA THR A 268 -1.68 -7.49 1.20
C THR A 268 -3.07 -7.66 0.60
N PRO A 269 -3.89 -8.58 1.13
CA PRO A 269 -5.18 -8.87 0.53
C PRO A 269 -6.22 -7.83 0.93
N SER A 270 -7.11 -7.52 0.00
CA SER A 270 -8.31 -6.72 0.24
C SER A 270 -9.54 -7.53 -0.18
N SER A 271 -10.64 -7.40 0.54
CA SER A 271 -11.91 -7.97 0.09
C SER A 271 -12.25 -7.45 -1.30
N ALA A 272 -12.65 -8.33 -2.23
CA ALA A 272 -13.03 -7.91 -3.57
C ALA A 272 -14.27 -7.00 -3.55
N HIS A 273 -15.13 -7.14 -2.56
CA HIS A 273 -16.25 -6.23 -2.34
C HIS A 273 -15.77 -4.84 -1.91
N HIS A 274 -14.73 -4.78 -1.10
CA HIS A 274 -14.20 -3.56 -0.50
C HIS A 274 -13.15 -2.86 -1.39
N SER A 275 -12.48 -3.58 -2.29
CA SER A 275 -11.52 -2.98 -3.22
C SER A 275 -12.16 -1.99 -4.21
N ARG A 276 -13.49 -2.03 -4.31
CA ARG A 276 -14.28 -1.06 -5.10
C ARG A 276 -14.50 0.26 -4.36
N VAL A 277 -14.36 0.26 -3.04
CA VAL A 277 -14.58 1.47 -2.23
C VAL A 277 -13.32 2.28 -2.18
N ARG A 278 -13.27 3.29 -3.01
CA ARG A 278 -12.20 4.26 -2.98
C ARG A 278 -12.36 5.19 -1.76
N PRO A 279 -11.28 5.72 -1.18
CA PRO A 279 -11.35 6.63 -0.04
C PRO A 279 -12.37 7.78 -0.22
N TRP A 280 -12.50 8.30 -1.44
CA TRP A 280 -13.45 9.36 -1.75
C TRP A 280 -14.92 8.95 -1.59
N VAL A 281 -15.26 7.66 -1.70
CA VAL A 281 -16.62 7.16 -1.46
C VAL A 281 -17.00 7.34 0.01
N ILE A 282 -16.09 7.03 0.92
CA ILE A 282 -16.30 7.20 2.36
C ILE A 282 -16.46 8.68 2.69
N ASP A 283 -15.61 9.51 2.10
CA ASP A 283 -15.60 10.95 2.35
C ASP A 283 -16.89 11.61 1.82
N ASN A 284 -17.35 11.22 0.62
CA ASN A 284 -18.61 11.70 0.05
C ASN A 284 -19.82 11.22 0.86
N LEU A 285 -19.87 9.94 1.23
CA LEU A 285 -20.96 9.42 2.07
C LEU A 285 -21.01 10.12 3.43
N ALA A 286 -19.87 10.35 4.05
CA ALA A 286 -19.76 11.07 5.31
C ALA A 286 -20.29 12.51 5.17
N HIS A 287 -19.89 13.18 4.10
CA HIS A 287 -20.33 14.53 3.80
C HIS A 287 -21.85 14.63 3.53
N ASP A 288 -22.35 13.81 2.61
CA ASP A 288 -23.75 13.88 2.13
C ASP A 288 -24.75 13.49 3.21
N ARG A 289 -24.32 12.68 4.18
CA ARG A 289 -25.14 12.24 5.30
C ARG A 289 -24.87 12.98 6.61
N GLY A 290 -23.92 13.92 6.62
CA GLY A 290 -23.58 14.68 7.82
C GLY A 290 -23.01 13.80 8.95
N MET A 291 -22.33 12.72 8.60
CA MET A 291 -21.75 11.76 9.56
C MET A 291 -20.23 11.86 9.57
N THR A 292 -19.59 11.29 10.60
CA THR A 292 -18.13 11.17 10.63
C THR A 292 -17.66 10.11 9.62
N ARG A 293 -16.40 10.19 9.18
CA ARG A 293 -15.78 9.19 8.31
C ARG A 293 -15.90 7.78 8.89
N LYS A 294 -15.71 7.65 10.21
CA LYS A 294 -15.90 6.37 10.92
C LYS A 294 -17.33 5.86 10.82
N GLN A 295 -18.33 6.73 11.01
CA GLN A 295 -19.75 6.34 10.88
C GLN A 295 -20.11 5.95 9.45
N ALA A 296 -19.58 6.64 8.43
CA ALA A 296 -19.74 6.28 7.02
C ALA A 296 -19.12 4.90 6.73
N TRP A 297 -17.92 4.65 7.24
CA TRP A 297 -17.24 3.37 7.13
C TRP A 297 -18.02 2.23 7.81
N ASP A 298 -18.52 2.46 9.03
CA ASP A 298 -19.32 1.46 9.74
C ASP A 298 -20.68 1.21 9.06
N ALA A 299 -21.26 2.21 8.39
CA ALA A 299 -22.46 2.03 7.58
C ALA A 299 -22.18 1.16 6.35
N LEU A 300 -21.11 1.44 5.62
CA LEU A 300 -20.67 0.62 4.48
C LEU A 300 -20.41 -0.83 4.89
N LYS A 301 -19.70 -1.05 6.01
CA LYS A 301 -19.44 -2.41 6.52
C LYS A 301 -20.73 -3.18 6.81
N ARG A 302 -21.75 -2.54 7.39
CA ARG A 302 -23.05 -3.20 7.62
C ARG A 302 -23.73 -3.60 6.33
N CYS A 303 -23.65 -2.76 5.29
CA CYS A 303 -24.19 -3.10 3.99
C CYS A 303 -23.48 -4.32 3.38
N TRP A 304 -22.16 -4.34 3.47
CA TRP A 304 -21.35 -5.43 2.92
C TRP A 304 -21.57 -6.76 3.67
N ALA A 305 -21.82 -6.72 4.97
CA ALA A 305 -22.17 -7.92 5.72
C ALA A 305 -23.44 -8.60 5.18
N LEU A 306 -24.40 -7.82 4.70
CA LEU A 306 -25.61 -8.37 4.05
C LEU A 306 -25.31 -9.04 2.70
N ILE A 307 -24.30 -8.53 1.95
CA ILE A 307 -23.85 -9.16 0.71
C ILE A 307 -23.08 -10.45 1.00
N ASP A 308 -22.23 -10.43 2.01
CA ASP A 308 -21.41 -11.59 2.37
C ASP A 308 -22.30 -12.78 2.75
N ASP A 309 -23.45 -12.53 3.38
CA ASP A 309 -24.45 -13.57 3.69
C ASP A 309 -25.16 -14.11 2.43
N ALA A 310 -25.27 -13.31 1.38
CA ALA A 310 -25.89 -13.69 0.11
C ALA A 310 -24.93 -14.41 -0.86
N GLY A 311 -23.63 -14.44 -0.55
CA GLY A 311 -22.59 -15.15 -1.30
C GLY A 311 -21.67 -14.24 -2.13
N PRO A 312 -20.56 -14.80 -2.64
CA PRO A 312 -19.44 -14.04 -3.20
C PRO A 312 -19.74 -13.30 -4.52
N ASP A 313 -20.80 -13.68 -5.21
CA ASP A 313 -21.21 -13.09 -6.48
C ASP A 313 -22.45 -12.18 -6.33
N ALA A 314 -22.93 -12.01 -5.10
CA ALA A 314 -24.06 -11.15 -4.81
C ALA A 314 -23.76 -9.69 -5.22
N ARG A 315 -24.73 -9.10 -5.91
CA ARG A 315 -24.72 -7.66 -6.21
C ARG A 315 -25.77 -6.99 -5.36
N PHE A 316 -25.48 -5.80 -4.89
CA PHE A 316 -26.49 -5.00 -4.21
C PHE A 316 -27.69 -4.76 -5.10
N SER A 317 -28.85 -5.17 -4.62
CA SER A 317 -30.12 -4.68 -5.14
C SER A 317 -30.45 -3.33 -4.52
N ARG A 318 -31.30 -2.56 -5.19
CA ARG A 318 -31.78 -1.27 -4.67
C ARG A 318 -32.48 -1.43 -3.29
N SER A 319 -33.18 -2.53 -3.09
CA SER A 319 -33.87 -2.84 -1.81
C SER A 319 -32.90 -3.12 -0.67
N GLU A 320 -31.75 -3.74 -0.92
CA GLU A 320 -30.71 -3.99 0.09
C GLU A 320 -29.99 -2.70 0.48
N SER A 321 -29.72 -1.83 -0.49
CA SER A 321 -29.20 -0.50 -0.26
C SER A 321 -30.13 0.34 0.65
N GLU A 322 -31.44 0.30 0.39
CA GLU A 322 -32.45 0.96 1.23
C GLU A 322 -32.46 0.38 2.65
N HIS A 323 -32.29 -0.92 2.78
CA HIS A 323 -32.29 -1.62 4.09
C HIS A 323 -31.08 -1.24 4.95
N CYS A 324 -29.90 -1.10 4.39
CA CYS A 324 -28.71 -0.71 5.15
C CYS A 324 -28.47 0.82 5.22
N GLY A 325 -29.31 1.59 4.54
CA GLY A 325 -29.30 3.06 4.63
C GLY A 325 -28.12 3.73 3.90
N VAL A 326 -27.45 3.00 3.00
CA VAL A 326 -26.40 3.54 2.14
C VAL A 326 -26.95 3.65 0.72
N PRO A 327 -26.89 4.82 0.07
CA PRO A 327 -27.35 4.98 -1.30
C PRO A 327 -26.63 4.06 -2.29
N PRO A 328 -27.32 3.53 -3.33
CA PRO A 328 -26.76 2.58 -4.29
C PRO A 328 -25.51 3.09 -5.01
N GLU A 329 -25.40 4.40 -5.20
CA GLU A 329 -24.26 5.04 -5.85
C GLU A 329 -22.95 4.94 -5.04
N TYR A 330 -23.02 4.57 -3.76
CA TYR A 330 -21.88 4.36 -2.87
C TYR A 330 -21.53 2.87 -2.69
N LEU A 331 -22.32 1.99 -3.23
CA LEU A 331 -22.16 0.54 -3.15
C LEU A 331 -21.76 -0.04 -4.51
#